data_f2b7f415bce5df8f8733eb675853336e
#
_entry.id   f2b7f415bce5df8f8733eb675853336e
#
_cell.length_a   1.000
_cell.length_b   1.000
_cell.length_c   1.000
_cell.angle_alpha   90.00
_cell.angle_beta   90.00
_cell.angle_gamma   90.00
#
_symmetry.space_group_name_H-M   'P 1'
#
loop_
_entity.id
_entity.type
_entity.pdbx_description
1 polymer ?
#
loop_
_entity_poly.entity_id
_entity_poly.type
_entity_poly.pdbx_seq_one_letter_code
_entity_poly.pdbx_strand_id
1 'polypeptide(L)' 'MKVVCIYNGNYYITIGKIYDVCITTDEYYKITNDDGYENGYRKELFK' A
#
# COMPACT_ATOMS: atom_id res chain seq x y z
N MET A 1 2.18 0.61 11.77
CA MET A 1 2.74 1.63 10.84
C MET A 1 1.73 1.91 9.75
N LYS A 2 1.52 3.17 9.45
CA LYS A 2 0.56 3.58 8.43
C LYS A 2 1.30 4.30 7.31
N VAL A 3 0.81 4.12 6.08
CA VAL A 3 1.37 4.77 4.90
C VAL A 3 0.25 5.38 4.07
N VAL A 4 0.58 6.41 3.31
CA VAL A 4 -0.37 7.08 2.43
C VAL A 4 -0.04 6.72 1.00
N CYS A 5 -1.02 6.28 0.23
CA CYS A 5 -0.81 5.99 -1.18
C CYS A 5 -0.62 7.29 -1.96
N ILE A 6 0.48 7.35 -2.72
CA ILE A 6 0.76 8.48 -3.61
C ILE A 6 0.73 8.06 -5.07
N TYR A 7 0.30 6.83 -5.35
CA TYR A 7 0.28 6.26 -6.69
C TYR A 7 -1.11 6.39 -7.30
N ASN A 8 -1.18 6.91 -8.50
CA ASN A 8 -2.44 7.19 -9.20
C ASN A 8 -2.74 6.16 -10.29
N GLY A 9 -2.18 4.97 -10.18
CA GLY A 9 -2.31 3.94 -11.22
C GLY A 9 -3.30 2.83 -10.90
N ASN A 10 -3.97 2.88 -9.79
CA ASN A 10 -4.92 1.89 -9.32
C ASN A 10 -4.26 0.74 -8.55
N TYR A 11 -4.10 -0.46 -9.11
CA TYR A 11 -3.62 -1.64 -8.39
C TYR A 11 -4.43 -1.93 -7.13
N TYR A 12 -5.73 -1.58 -7.13
CA TYR A 12 -6.62 -1.76 -5.97
C TYR A 12 -6.16 -0.98 -4.75
N ILE A 13 -5.45 0.13 -4.97
CA ILE A 13 -5.12 1.12 -3.94
C ILE A 13 -5.49 2.50 -4.46
N THR A 14 -5.89 3.37 -3.54
CA THR A 14 -6.44 4.69 -3.88
C THR A 14 -5.47 5.78 -3.43
N ILE A 15 -5.13 6.70 -4.33
CA ILE A 15 -4.26 7.83 -4.02
C ILE A 15 -4.87 8.65 -2.88
N GLY A 16 -4.04 9.02 -1.91
CA GLY A 16 -4.46 9.80 -0.75
C GLY A 16 -5.04 8.99 0.39
N LYS A 17 -5.30 7.69 0.17
CA LYS A 17 -5.85 6.84 1.21
C LYS A 17 -4.74 6.31 2.12
N ILE A 18 -5.05 6.15 3.39
CA ILE A 18 -4.12 5.64 4.39
C ILE A 18 -4.33 4.14 4.54
N TYR A 19 -3.23 3.39 4.56
CA TYR A 19 -3.25 1.93 4.73
C TYR A 19 -2.38 1.53 5.90
N ASP A 20 -2.81 0.50 6.64
CA ASP A 20 -2.00 -0.11 7.68
C ASP A 20 -1.06 -1.13 7.05
N VAL A 21 0.22 -1.07 7.44
CA VAL A 21 1.23 -2.01 6.94
C VAL A 21 1.25 -3.23 7.84
N CYS A 22 0.96 -4.39 7.25
CA CYS A 22 1.00 -5.67 7.97
C CYS A 22 2.42 -6.18 8.10
N ILE A 23 3.17 -6.15 7.00
CA ILE A 23 4.54 -6.66 6.94
C ILE A 23 5.34 -5.69 6.07
N THR A 24 6.57 -5.42 6.47
CA THR A 24 7.48 -4.62 5.66
C THR A 24 8.73 -5.42 5.33
N THR A 25 9.17 -5.33 4.08
CA THR A 25 10.43 -5.88 3.62
C THR A 25 11.30 -4.73 3.12
N ASP A 26 12.45 -5.04 2.52
CA ASP A 26 13.35 -3.99 2.02
C ASP A 26 12.70 -3.12 0.95
N GLU A 27 11.84 -3.73 0.11
CA GLU A 27 11.29 -3.04 -1.06
C GLU A 27 9.77 -2.95 -1.05
N TYR A 28 9.08 -3.68 -0.16
CA TYR A 28 7.63 -3.80 -0.19
C TYR A 28 6.99 -3.53 1.14
N TYR A 29 5.76 -2.97 1.07
CA TYR A 29 4.81 -3.00 2.17
C TYR A 29 3.72 -4.00 1.83
N LYS A 30 3.37 -4.88 2.78
CA LYS A 30 2.20 -5.72 2.63
C LYS A 30 1.04 -5.05 3.35
N ILE A 31 -0.01 -4.78 2.61
CA ILE A 31 -1.20 -4.09 3.12
C ILE A 31 -2.44 -4.85 2.69
N THR A 32 -3.57 -4.55 3.32
CA THR A 32 -4.87 -4.99 2.83
C THR A 32 -5.37 -3.94 1.85
N ASN A 33 -5.56 -4.34 0.61
CA ASN A 33 -5.95 -3.40 -0.45
C ASN A 33 -7.45 -3.11 -0.43
N ASP A 34 -7.92 -2.33 -1.42
CA ASP A 34 -9.32 -1.90 -1.48
C ASP A 34 -10.29 -3.05 -1.71
N ASP A 35 -9.80 -4.18 -2.24
CA ASP A 35 -10.62 -5.38 -2.42
C ASP A 35 -10.62 -6.28 -1.19
N GLY A 36 -9.88 -5.93 -0.15
CA GLY A 36 -9.82 -6.73 1.07
C GLY A 36 -8.78 -7.83 1.04
N TYR A 37 -7.89 -7.84 0.06
CA TYR A 37 -6.82 -8.83 -0.04
C TYR A 37 -5.50 -8.25 0.46
N GLU A 38 -4.70 -9.11 1.11
CA GLU A 38 -3.35 -8.74 1.51
C GLU A 38 -2.41 -8.93 0.32
N ASN A 39 -1.75 -7.85 -0.06
CA ASN A 39 -0.80 -7.87 -1.18
C ASN A 39 0.42 -7.02 -0.85
N GLY A 40 1.55 -7.38 -1.45
CA GLY A 40 2.77 -6.59 -1.36
C GLY A 40 2.81 -5.54 -2.46
N TYR A 41 3.12 -4.32 -2.08
CA TYR A 41 3.27 -3.19 -3.01
C TYR A 41 4.62 -2.54 -2.78
N ARG A 42 5.23 -2.06 -3.85
CA ARG A 42 6.52 -1.37 -3.75
C ARG A 42 6.38 -0.13 -2.87
N LYS A 43 7.38 0.11 -2.03
CA LYS A 43 7.35 1.24 -1.09
C LYS A 43 7.24 2.59 -1.77
N GLU A 44 7.74 2.69 -3.01
CA GLU A 44 7.69 3.94 -3.77
C GLU A 44 6.26 4.39 -4.09
N LEU A 45 5.28 3.51 -3.96
CA LEU A 45 3.87 3.87 -4.17
C LEU A 45 3.26 4.59 -2.97
N PHE A 46 4.00 4.71 -1.89
CA PHE A 46 3.50 5.26 -0.62
C PHE A 46 4.46 6.28 -0.05
N LYS A 47 3.91 7.02 0.89
CA LYS A 47 4.70 8.00 1.64
C LYS A 47 4.45 7.86 3.14
#